data_5a8d97f563447fa53aebda52d86236a0
#
_entry.id   5a8d97f563447fa53aebda52d86236a0
#
_cell.length_a   1.000
_cell.length_b   1.000
_cell.length_c   1.000
_cell.angle_alpha   90.00
_cell.angle_beta   90.00
_cell.angle_gamma   90.00
#
_symmetry.space_group_name_H-M   'P 1'
#
loop_
_entity.id
_entity.type
_entity.pdbx_description
1 polymer ?
#
loop_
_entity_poly.entity_id
_entity_poly.type
_entity_poly.pdbx_seq_one_letter_code
_entity_poly.pdbx_strand_id
1 'polypeptide(L)'
;MGLDPAREARLNAMSHLDELDEFEAELELRLKKEYTAVFGLFRYCVLTQDATYLCNRLDLAQVSQPNYPFFHLKMEDVWVWDKNRPTRIIPRAEVWTSSDVTVEELRGEGEDSHLTAETLAEKIGESLSAEDDV
;
A
#
# COMPACT_ATOMS: atom_id res chain seq x y z
N MET A 1 -26.14 15.49 -43.28
CA MET A 1 -24.95 14.70 -42.87
C MET A 1 -24.83 14.77 -41.35
N GLY A 2 -25.49 13.92 -40.65
CA GLY A 2 -25.35 13.81 -39.20
C GLY A 2 -24.32 12.77 -38.83
N LEU A 3 -23.60 13.02 -37.73
CA LEU A 3 -22.78 12.01 -37.10
C LEU A 3 -23.67 10.84 -36.65
N ASP A 4 -23.19 9.62 -36.84
CA ASP A 4 -23.86 8.43 -36.34
C ASP A 4 -23.94 8.51 -34.80
N PRO A 5 -25.14 8.53 -34.20
CA PRO A 5 -25.27 8.61 -32.73
C PRO A 5 -24.55 7.49 -31.98
N ALA A 6 -24.49 6.30 -32.59
CA ALA A 6 -23.76 5.18 -31.99
C ALA A 6 -22.25 5.42 -31.96
N ARG A 7 -21.71 6.10 -32.97
CA ARG A 7 -20.31 6.46 -33.03
C ARG A 7 -19.97 7.55 -32.00
N GLU A 8 -20.83 8.56 -31.85
CA GLU A 8 -20.68 9.60 -30.82
C GLU A 8 -20.68 8.99 -29.42
N ALA A 9 -21.63 8.09 -29.14
CA ALA A 9 -21.71 7.43 -27.88
C ALA A 9 -20.45 6.61 -27.58
N ARG A 10 -19.88 5.94 -28.59
CA ARG A 10 -18.63 5.19 -28.45
C ARG A 10 -17.44 6.09 -28.18
N LEU A 11 -17.34 7.21 -28.87
CA LEU A 11 -16.27 8.19 -28.67
C LEU A 11 -16.35 8.81 -27.27
N ASN A 12 -17.53 9.13 -26.80
CA ASN A 12 -17.75 9.66 -25.45
C ASN A 12 -17.39 8.63 -24.38
N ALA A 13 -17.76 7.36 -24.58
CA ALA A 13 -17.41 6.28 -23.67
C ALA A 13 -15.91 6.06 -23.61
N MET A 14 -15.21 6.11 -24.74
CA MET A 14 -13.74 6.00 -24.80
C MET A 14 -13.06 7.17 -24.09
N SER A 15 -13.53 8.39 -24.27
CA SER A 15 -13.01 9.57 -23.58
C SER A 15 -13.18 9.46 -22.07
N HIS A 16 -14.31 8.96 -21.63
CA HIS A 16 -14.58 8.74 -20.20
C HIS A 16 -13.68 7.65 -19.61
N LEU A 17 -13.45 6.57 -20.36
CA LEU A 17 -12.50 5.51 -19.94
C LEU A 17 -11.08 6.05 -19.86
N ASP A 18 -10.65 6.89 -20.80
CA ASP A 18 -9.34 7.53 -20.77
C ASP A 18 -9.16 8.42 -19.52
N GLU A 19 -10.20 9.16 -19.14
CA GLU A 19 -10.20 9.98 -17.92
C GLU A 19 -10.07 9.13 -16.66
N LEU A 20 -10.77 7.99 -16.61
CA LEU A 20 -10.66 7.04 -15.49
C LEU A 20 -9.28 6.41 -15.43
N ASP A 21 -8.70 6.04 -16.57
CA ASP A 21 -7.35 5.48 -16.66
C ASP A 21 -6.29 6.49 -16.20
N GLU A 22 -6.44 7.76 -16.58
CA GLU A 22 -5.56 8.83 -16.11
C GLU A 22 -5.66 9.03 -14.60
N PHE A 23 -6.87 9.01 -14.07
CA PHE A 23 -7.12 9.15 -12.64
C PHE A 23 -6.48 7.98 -11.86
N GLU A 24 -6.66 6.76 -12.33
CA GLU A 24 -6.05 5.57 -11.76
C GLU A 24 -4.53 5.63 -11.80
N ALA A 25 -3.96 6.07 -12.91
CA ALA A 25 -2.53 6.23 -13.07
C ALA A 25 -1.95 7.27 -12.10
N GLU A 26 -2.66 8.37 -11.87
CA GLU A 26 -2.27 9.38 -10.89
C GLU A 26 -2.27 8.83 -9.47
N LEU A 27 -3.29 8.05 -9.11
CA LEU A 27 -3.36 7.40 -7.79
C LEU A 27 -2.20 6.44 -7.59
N GLU A 28 -1.89 5.64 -8.59
CA GLU A 28 -0.75 4.72 -8.53
C GLU A 28 0.58 5.46 -8.41
N LEU A 29 0.75 6.56 -9.14
CA LEU A 29 1.96 7.38 -9.06
C LEU A 29 2.13 7.97 -7.66
N ARG A 30 1.06 8.51 -7.08
CA ARG A 30 1.08 9.03 -5.71
C ARG A 30 1.46 7.94 -4.71
N LEU A 31 0.90 6.76 -4.87
CA LEU A 31 1.18 5.62 -4.02
C LEU A 31 2.65 5.21 -4.10
N LYS A 32 3.22 5.17 -5.30
CA LYS A 32 4.64 4.87 -5.51
C LYS A 32 5.54 5.93 -4.90
N LYS A 33 5.19 7.20 -5.01
CA LYS A 33 5.93 8.29 -4.39
C LYS A 33 5.89 8.19 -2.87
N GLU A 34 4.72 7.91 -2.31
CA GLU A 34 4.54 7.71 -0.88
C GLU A 34 5.37 6.52 -0.40
N TYR A 35 5.30 5.40 -1.10
CA TYR A 35 6.08 4.20 -0.78
C TYR A 35 7.57 4.51 -0.75
N THR A 36 8.09 5.19 -1.74
CA THR A 36 9.50 5.58 -1.82
C THR A 36 9.89 6.48 -0.65
N ALA A 37 9.01 7.40 -0.26
CA ALA A 37 9.23 8.31 0.84
C ALA A 37 9.24 7.62 2.21
N VAL A 38 8.41 6.59 2.39
CA VAL A 38 8.23 5.96 3.71
C VAL A 38 9.02 4.67 3.89
N PHE A 39 9.47 4.05 2.81
CA PHE A 39 10.12 2.75 2.83
C PHE A 39 11.24 2.66 3.89
N GLY A 40 12.10 3.67 3.95
CA GLY A 40 13.21 3.72 4.89
C GLY A 40 12.82 3.95 6.35
N LEU A 41 11.54 4.24 6.64
CA LEU A 41 11.04 4.47 7.99
C LEU A 41 10.56 3.20 8.67
N PHE A 42 10.38 2.13 7.90
CA PHE A 42 9.84 0.87 8.40
C PHE A 42 10.91 -0.19 8.56
N ARG A 43 10.65 -1.13 9.44
CA ARG A 43 11.55 -2.21 9.77
C ARG A 43 11.37 -3.43 8.87
N TYR A 44 10.14 -3.73 8.50
CA TYR A 44 9.80 -4.91 7.71
C TYR A 44 8.97 -4.56 6.50
N CYS A 45 9.24 -5.26 5.40
CA CYS A 45 8.37 -5.31 4.24
C CYS A 45 7.75 -6.70 4.17
N VAL A 46 6.43 -6.76 4.14
CA VAL A 46 5.68 -8.01 4.12
C VAL A 46 4.91 -8.11 2.81
N LEU A 47 5.20 -9.14 2.05
CA LEU A 47 4.57 -9.41 0.76
C LEU A 47 3.65 -10.61 0.91
N THR A 48 2.37 -10.40 0.63
CA THR A 48 1.39 -11.47 0.53
C THR A 48 0.86 -11.53 -0.89
N GLN A 49 0.07 -12.55 -1.22
CA GLN A 49 -0.54 -12.65 -2.53
C GLN A 49 -1.41 -11.42 -2.86
N ASP A 50 -2.11 -10.88 -1.88
CA ASP A 50 -3.13 -9.86 -2.07
C ASP A 50 -2.66 -8.44 -1.74
N ALA A 51 -1.56 -8.29 -1.01
CA ALA A 51 -1.15 -6.97 -0.55
C ALA A 51 0.33 -6.90 -0.17
N THR A 52 0.84 -5.67 -0.16
CA THR A 52 2.17 -5.33 0.35
C THR A 52 2.00 -4.44 1.57
N TYR A 53 2.72 -4.77 2.64
CA TYR A 53 2.71 -4.02 3.88
C TYR A 53 4.12 -3.61 4.27
N LEU A 54 4.24 -2.43 4.86
CA LEU A 54 5.42 -2.04 5.62
C LEU A 54 5.00 -1.95 7.08
N CYS A 55 5.84 -2.41 7.99
CA CYS A 55 5.50 -2.35 9.41
C CYS A 55 6.75 -2.29 10.28
N ASN A 56 6.58 -1.89 11.54
CA ASN A 56 7.67 -1.83 12.51
C ASN A 56 7.67 -3.01 13.47
N ARG A 57 6.54 -3.68 13.63
CA ARG A 57 6.43 -4.88 14.45
C ARG A 57 5.67 -5.95 13.68
N LEU A 58 6.19 -7.15 13.73
CA LEU A 58 5.63 -8.29 13.03
C LEU A 58 5.71 -9.52 13.91
N ASP A 59 4.57 -10.16 14.10
CA ASP A 59 4.47 -11.49 14.69
C ASP A 59 3.85 -12.40 13.64
N LEU A 60 4.63 -13.38 13.18
CA LEU A 60 4.22 -14.32 12.15
C LEU A 60 4.12 -15.71 12.78
N ALA A 61 2.94 -16.28 12.74
CA ALA A 61 2.68 -17.63 13.20
C ALA A 61 2.17 -18.49 12.06
N GLN A 62 2.70 -19.70 11.96
CA GLN A 62 2.17 -20.71 11.07
C GLN A 62 1.17 -21.57 11.87
N VAL A 63 -0.06 -21.63 11.38
CA VAL A 63 -1.10 -22.43 11.98
C VAL A 63 -1.31 -23.67 11.13
N SER A 64 -0.98 -24.84 11.67
CA SER A 64 -1.12 -26.11 10.96
C SER A 64 -2.52 -26.67 11.21
N GLN A 65 -3.32 -26.70 10.16
CA GLN A 65 -4.57 -27.45 10.13
C GLN A 65 -4.32 -28.78 9.41
N PRO A 66 -5.08 -29.84 9.70
CA PRO A 66 -4.80 -31.17 9.15
C PRO A 66 -4.71 -31.22 7.62
N ASN A 67 -5.36 -30.32 6.90
CA ASN A 67 -5.43 -30.37 5.44
C ASN A 67 -4.74 -29.20 4.73
N TYR A 68 -4.46 -28.09 5.42
CA TYR A 68 -3.74 -26.95 4.82
C TYR A 68 -3.17 -26.04 5.90
N PRO A 69 -1.88 -25.72 5.77
CA PRO A 69 -1.29 -24.71 6.64
C PRO A 69 -1.73 -23.31 6.21
N PHE A 70 -1.83 -22.41 7.17
CA PHE A 70 -1.98 -20.99 6.86
C PHE A 70 -1.17 -20.16 7.84
N PHE A 71 -0.93 -18.92 7.45
CA PHE A 71 -0.15 -17.97 8.23
C PHE A 71 -1.05 -16.93 8.86
N HIS A 72 -0.73 -16.58 10.09
CA HIS A 72 -1.36 -15.48 10.80
C HIS A 72 -0.31 -14.42 11.08
N LEU A 73 -0.51 -13.24 10.56
CA LEU A 73 0.39 -12.10 10.73
C LEU A 73 -0.29 -11.05 11.59
N LYS A 74 0.41 -10.63 12.63
CA LYS A 74 0.02 -9.48 13.44
C LYS A 74 1.07 -8.41 13.23
N MET A 75 0.64 -7.25 12.76
CA MET A 75 1.53 -6.14 12.44
C MET A 75 1.12 -4.89 13.21
N GLU A 76 2.11 -4.11 13.63
CA GLU A 76 1.89 -2.81 14.26
C GLU A 76 2.66 -1.72 13.51
N ASP A 77 2.13 -0.52 13.57
CA ASP A 77 2.64 0.65 12.83
C ASP A 77 2.77 0.28 11.35
N VAL A 78 1.64 0.18 10.68
CA VAL A 78 1.55 -0.43 9.36
C VAL A 78 1.28 0.62 8.29
N TRP A 79 2.02 0.54 7.19
CA TRP A 79 1.68 1.20 5.94
C TRP A 79 1.23 0.13 4.95
N VAL A 80 0.06 0.29 4.34
CA VAL A 80 -0.49 -0.69 3.41
C VAL A 80 -0.52 -0.12 2.00
N TRP A 81 -0.08 -0.93 1.04
CA TRP A 81 -0.14 -0.56 -0.38
C TRP A 81 -1.59 -0.71 -0.86
N ASP A 82 -2.35 0.36 -0.78
CA ASP A 82 -3.74 0.40 -1.24
C ASP A 82 -4.09 1.84 -1.66
N LYS A 83 -4.19 2.04 -2.96
CA LYS A 83 -4.46 3.36 -3.56
C LYS A 83 -5.85 3.89 -3.24
N ASN A 84 -6.76 3.03 -2.81
CA ASN A 84 -8.16 3.40 -2.55
C ASN A 84 -8.42 3.80 -1.09
N ARG A 85 -7.43 3.71 -0.22
CA ARG A 85 -7.59 4.12 1.17
C ARG A 85 -7.36 5.62 1.33
N PRO A 86 -8.19 6.30 2.15
CA PRO A 86 -7.93 7.70 2.49
C PRO A 86 -6.60 7.91 3.21
N THR A 87 -6.22 6.96 4.07
CA THR A 87 -4.91 6.89 4.69
C THR A 87 -4.37 5.47 4.57
N ARG A 88 -3.09 5.35 4.31
CA ARG A 88 -2.43 4.04 4.20
C ARG A 88 -1.75 3.64 5.50
N ILE A 89 -1.76 4.51 6.51
CA ILE A 89 -1.20 4.21 7.81
C ILE A 89 -2.30 3.75 8.75
N ILE A 90 -2.08 2.56 9.33
CA ILE A 90 -2.98 1.98 10.33
C ILE A 90 -2.16 1.51 11.52
N PRO A 91 -2.67 1.68 12.76
CA PRO A 91 -1.91 1.27 13.95
C PRO A 91 -1.65 -0.22 14.03
N ARG A 92 -2.59 -1.03 13.59
CA ARG A 92 -2.52 -2.49 13.65
C ARG A 92 -3.21 -3.12 12.45
N ALA A 93 -2.67 -4.26 12.02
CA ALA A 93 -3.29 -5.09 11.01
C ALA A 93 -3.10 -6.56 11.36
N GLU A 94 -4.13 -7.37 11.19
CA GLU A 94 -4.06 -8.80 11.27
C GLU A 94 -4.42 -9.38 9.91
N VAL A 95 -3.61 -10.32 9.44
CA VAL A 95 -3.81 -10.96 8.15
C VAL A 95 -3.74 -12.47 8.32
N TRP A 96 -4.69 -13.16 7.73
CA TRP A 96 -4.74 -14.61 7.64
C TRP A 96 -4.60 -14.98 6.17
N THR A 97 -3.64 -15.81 5.83
CA THR A 97 -3.44 -16.21 4.43
C THR A 97 -2.97 -17.66 4.34
N SER A 98 -3.50 -18.38 3.36
CA SER A 98 -3.04 -19.74 3.02
C SER A 98 -1.93 -19.72 1.96
N SER A 99 -1.64 -18.55 1.39
CA SER A 99 -0.59 -18.37 0.40
C SER A 99 0.73 -18.02 1.04
N ASP A 100 1.80 -18.09 0.25
CA ASP A 100 3.14 -17.77 0.72
C ASP A 100 3.25 -16.32 1.18
N VAL A 101 4.06 -16.12 2.22
CA VAL A 101 4.38 -14.80 2.76
C VAL A 101 5.87 -14.60 2.66
N THR A 102 6.28 -13.48 2.12
CA THR A 102 7.68 -13.06 2.11
C THR A 102 7.86 -11.91 3.08
N VAL A 103 8.84 -12.02 3.96
CA VAL A 103 9.21 -10.97 4.92
C VAL A 103 10.63 -10.54 4.62
N GLU A 104 10.81 -9.26 4.37
CA GLU A 104 12.12 -8.63 4.21
C GLU A 104 12.39 -7.74 5.41
N GLU A 105 13.52 -7.92 6.03
CA GLU A 105 13.96 -7.05 7.11
C GLU A 105 14.73 -5.88 6.53
N LEU A 106 14.20 -4.67 6.72
CA LEU A 106 14.75 -3.45 6.16
C LEU A 106 15.77 -2.79 7.10
N ARG A 107 15.62 -3.04 8.41
CA ARG A 107 16.49 -2.49 9.46
C ARG A 107 16.77 -3.53 10.53
N GLY A 108 17.95 -3.49 11.09
CA GLY A 108 18.32 -4.33 12.22
C GLY A 108 17.66 -3.89 13.53
N GLU A 109 17.64 -4.80 14.50
CA GLU A 109 17.19 -4.49 15.85
C GLU A 109 18.05 -3.39 16.48
N GLY A 110 17.38 -2.43 17.13
CA GLY A 110 18.05 -1.30 17.78
C GLY A 110 18.17 -0.05 16.95
N GLU A 111 17.82 -0.10 15.66
CA GLU A 111 17.73 1.08 14.82
C GLU A 111 16.31 1.66 14.92
N ASP A 112 16.20 2.77 15.64
CA ASP A 112 15.05 3.68 15.62
C ASP A 112 13.68 2.99 15.72
N SER A 113 13.46 2.24 16.79
CA SER A 113 12.27 1.41 16.97
C SER A 113 11.05 2.15 17.53
N HIS A 114 11.08 3.47 17.64
CA HIS A 114 10.05 4.25 18.32
C HIS A 114 9.11 5.03 17.41
N LEU A 115 9.00 4.65 16.15
CA LEU A 115 8.07 5.28 15.22
C LEU A 115 6.65 4.78 15.51
N THR A 116 5.78 5.69 15.93
CA THR A 116 4.35 5.42 16.07
C THR A 116 3.62 5.75 14.77
N ALA A 117 2.38 5.29 14.63
CA ALA A 117 1.56 5.63 13.48
C ALA A 117 1.41 7.14 13.29
N GLU A 118 1.28 7.90 14.37
CA GLU A 118 1.20 9.35 14.34
C GLU A 118 2.50 10.00 13.83
N THR A 119 3.63 9.55 14.36
CA THR A 119 4.94 10.04 13.94
C THR A 119 5.22 9.71 12.48
N LEU A 120 4.82 8.52 12.03
CA LEU A 120 4.94 8.12 10.63
C LEU A 120 4.08 9.00 9.72
N ALA A 121 2.86 9.29 10.13
CA ALA A 121 1.96 10.17 9.37
C ALA A 121 2.55 11.57 9.21
N GLU A 122 3.15 12.12 10.27
CA GLU A 122 3.84 13.41 10.23
C GLU A 122 5.03 13.39 9.27
N LYS A 123 5.88 12.37 9.36
CA LYS A 123 7.04 12.23 8.49
C LYS A 123 6.66 12.05 7.03
N ILE A 124 5.61 11.31 6.75
CA ILE A 124 5.07 11.16 5.39
C ILE A 124 4.59 12.51 4.87
N GLY A 125 3.84 13.25 5.66
CA GLY A 125 3.37 14.58 5.31
C GLY A 125 4.51 15.54 4.99
N GLU A 126 5.55 15.57 5.82
CA GLU A 126 6.75 16.38 5.58
C GLU A 126 7.46 16.00 4.28
N SER A 127 7.63 14.71 4.03
CA SER A 127 8.31 14.22 2.82
C SER A 127 7.53 14.58 1.56
N LEU A 128 6.23 14.42 1.58
CA LEU A 128 5.37 14.75 0.44
C LEU A 128 5.30 16.26 0.20
N SER A 129 5.26 17.07 1.27
CA SER A 129 5.28 18.52 1.17
C SER A 129 6.59 19.03 0.58
N ALA A 130 7.72 18.42 0.96
CA ALA A 130 9.03 18.78 0.41
C ALA A 130 9.14 18.47 -1.09
N GLU A 131 8.51 17.40 -1.56
CA GLU A 131 8.46 17.08 -3.00
C GLU A 131 7.55 18.03 -3.78
N ASP A 132 6.47 18.49 -3.18
CA ASP A 132 5.50 19.39 -3.81
C ASP A 132 6.01 20.84 -3.92
N ASP A 133 7.04 21.21 -3.17
CA ASP A 133 7.65 22.56 -3.16
C ASP A 133 8.69 22.77 -4.26
N VAL A 134 8.78 21.87 -5.22
CA VAL A 134 9.75 22.00 -6.33
C VAL A 134 9.13 22.68 -7.52
#